data_feb2c6f6b3642b3493d33b61e93fbe3b
#
_entry.id   feb2c6f6b3642b3493d33b61e93fbe3b
#
_cell.length_a   1.000
_cell.length_b   1.000
_cell.length_c   1.000
_cell.angle_alpha   90.00
_cell.angle_beta   90.00
_cell.angle_gamma   90.00
#
_symmetry.space_group_name_H-M   'P 1'
#
loop_
_entity.id
_entity.type
_entity.pdbx_description
1 polymer ?
#
loop_
_entity_poly.entity_id
_entity_poly.type
_entity_poly.pdbx_seq_one_letter_code
_entity_poly.pdbx_strand_id
1 'polypeptide(L)'
;MEKERHVLVVFPHPDDEAFGVSGTIASYTKSGTPVTYACLTLGEMGRNLGNPPFATRESLPKIRKEELLNSAKALGIQDLRMLGYRDKTVEFEDEEKLADVMAGIIDEVNPSLVITFYPGYSVHPDHDATGAAVVRAIGRMPAEQRPKLHCVAFSNNCIDELGQPDIIKDVSGAAEEKIAAIKAHLSQTQIMHANTEEKYNSKDPKITAWIHNERFWTYKF
;
A
#
# COMPACT_ATOMS: atom_id res chain seq x y z
N MET A 1 14.32 -8.05 -10.49
CA MET A 1 12.86 -8.17 -10.28
C MET A 1 12.23 -8.70 -11.57
N GLU A 2 11.21 -9.57 -11.49
CA GLU A 2 10.50 -10.03 -12.69
C GLU A 2 9.83 -8.84 -13.38
N LYS A 3 9.89 -8.79 -14.73
CA LYS A 3 9.31 -7.69 -15.50
C LYS A 3 7.80 -7.86 -15.57
N GLU A 4 7.07 -6.88 -15.06
CA GLU A 4 5.61 -6.81 -15.18
C GLU A 4 5.19 -5.87 -16.32
N ARG A 5 4.02 -6.13 -16.91
CA ARG A 5 3.42 -5.25 -17.92
C ARG A 5 2.96 -3.94 -17.29
N HIS A 6 2.25 -4.04 -16.17
CA HIS A 6 1.75 -2.95 -15.36
C HIS A 6 1.50 -3.48 -13.94
N VAL A 7 1.79 -2.69 -12.92
CA VAL A 7 1.50 -3.00 -11.53
C VAL A 7 0.37 -2.10 -11.04
N LEU A 8 -0.67 -2.69 -10.48
CA LEU A 8 -1.73 -1.98 -9.79
C LEU A 8 -1.58 -2.20 -8.28
N VAL A 9 -1.49 -1.10 -7.54
CA VAL A 9 -1.48 -1.11 -6.06
C VAL A 9 -2.80 -0.53 -5.58
N VAL A 10 -3.46 -1.21 -4.62
CA VAL A 10 -4.75 -0.78 -4.08
C VAL A 10 -4.71 -0.84 -2.56
N PHE A 11 -4.79 0.32 -1.90
CA PHE A 11 -4.83 0.43 -0.45
C PHE A 11 -5.84 1.48 0.01
N PRO A 12 -6.40 1.37 1.23
CA PRO A 12 -7.40 2.31 1.70
C PRO A 12 -6.85 3.65 2.18
N HIS A 13 -5.65 3.71 2.76
CA HIS A 13 -5.19 4.94 3.38
C HIS A 13 -3.89 5.47 2.78
N PRO A 14 -3.70 6.80 2.78
CA PRO A 14 -2.37 7.39 2.56
C PRO A 14 -1.42 6.92 3.66
N ASP A 15 -0.26 6.42 3.33
CA ASP A 15 0.81 5.78 4.12
C ASP A 15 0.90 4.25 4.02
N ASP A 16 -0.17 3.55 3.68
CA ASP A 16 -0.16 2.09 3.49
C ASP A 16 0.91 1.66 2.47
N GLU A 17 1.03 2.40 1.36
CA GLU A 17 2.03 2.14 0.32
C GLU A 17 3.46 2.34 0.84
N ALA A 18 3.65 3.33 1.74
CA ALA A 18 4.97 3.69 2.24
C ALA A 18 5.54 2.62 3.18
N PHE A 19 4.71 2.05 4.04
CA PHE A 19 5.14 1.04 5.00
C PHE A 19 5.29 -0.34 4.40
N GLY A 20 4.33 -0.73 3.54
CA GLY A 20 4.20 -2.10 3.10
C GLY A 20 4.96 -2.44 1.82
N VAL A 21 4.99 -1.51 0.83
CA VAL A 21 5.34 -1.89 -0.55
C VAL A 21 6.11 -0.82 -1.32
N SER A 22 6.55 0.24 -0.66
CA SER A 22 7.21 1.38 -1.32
C SER A 22 8.51 1.01 -2.05
N GLY A 23 9.31 0.13 -1.48
CA GLY A 23 10.51 -0.37 -2.13
C GLY A 23 10.21 -1.19 -3.39
N THR A 24 9.14 -1.99 -3.35
CA THR A 24 8.64 -2.74 -4.53
C THR A 24 8.14 -1.77 -5.61
N ILE A 25 7.33 -0.78 -5.25
CA ILE A 25 6.85 0.26 -6.18
C ILE A 25 8.04 0.97 -6.83
N ALA A 26 8.94 1.53 -6.02
CA ALA A 26 10.11 2.25 -6.52
C ALA A 26 11.00 1.39 -7.43
N SER A 27 11.15 0.10 -7.11
CA SER A 27 11.92 -0.81 -7.95
C SER A 27 11.27 -1.02 -9.32
N TYR A 28 9.94 -1.11 -9.39
CA TYR A 28 9.21 -1.21 -10.66
C TYR A 28 9.30 0.09 -11.45
N THR A 29 9.02 1.25 -10.85
CA THR A 29 9.08 2.54 -11.54
C THR A 29 10.49 2.85 -12.06
N LYS A 30 11.54 2.57 -11.29
CA LYS A 30 12.96 2.71 -11.71
C LYS A 30 13.31 1.77 -12.87
N SER A 31 12.68 0.61 -12.97
CA SER A 31 12.86 -0.31 -14.10
C SER A 31 12.03 0.05 -15.34
N GLY A 32 11.24 1.12 -15.27
CA GLY A 32 10.36 1.55 -16.37
C GLY A 32 9.04 0.79 -16.46
N THR A 33 8.69 0.00 -15.42
CA THR A 33 7.38 -0.64 -15.33
C THR A 33 6.37 0.39 -14.84
N PRO A 34 5.25 0.62 -15.55
CA PRO A 34 4.22 1.54 -15.08
C PRO A 34 3.55 1.02 -13.82
N VAL A 35 3.28 1.94 -12.88
CA VAL A 35 2.58 1.66 -11.63
C VAL A 35 1.40 2.61 -11.49
N THR A 36 0.21 2.04 -11.30
CA THR A 36 -0.99 2.76 -10.87
C THR A 36 -1.20 2.50 -9.38
N TYR A 37 -1.42 3.56 -8.61
CA TYR A 37 -1.81 3.45 -7.21
C TYR A 37 -3.21 4.00 -7.00
N ALA A 38 -4.14 3.16 -6.56
CA ALA A 38 -5.49 3.51 -6.17
C ALA A 38 -5.59 3.56 -4.64
N CYS A 39 -5.72 4.77 -4.08
CA CYS A 39 -5.93 5.02 -2.66
C CYS A 39 -7.41 5.35 -2.43
N LEU A 40 -8.10 4.57 -1.56
CA LEU A 40 -9.54 4.69 -1.43
C LEU A 40 -9.95 5.96 -0.67
N THR A 41 -9.25 6.31 0.40
CA THR A 41 -9.61 7.41 1.31
C THR A 41 -8.49 8.45 1.39
N LEU A 42 -8.73 9.55 2.09
CA LEU A 42 -7.70 10.51 2.46
C LEU A 42 -7.29 10.41 3.93
N GLY A 43 -7.68 9.32 4.61
CA GLY A 43 -7.31 9.05 5.99
C GLY A 43 -7.83 10.10 6.98
N GLU A 44 -9.06 10.58 6.78
CA GLU A 44 -9.68 11.69 7.52
C GLU A 44 -9.78 11.42 9.02
N MET A 45 -9.84 10.14 9.40
CA MET A 45 -9.99 9.70 10.78
C MET A 45 -8.66 9.26 11.42
N GLY A 46 -7.54 9.56 10.79
CA GLY A 46 -6.20 9.33 11.35
C GLY A 46 -6.05 9.92 12.75
N ARG A 47 -5.35 9.22 13.64
CA ARG A 47 -5.21 9.64 15.05
C ARG A 47 -4.06 10.61 15.26
N ASN A 48 -3.03 10.52 14.42
CA ASN A 48 -1.86 11.39 14.52
C ASN A 48 -2.15 12.72 13.81
N LEU A 49 -1.70 13.79 14.41
CA LEU A 49 -1.88 15.15 13.94
C LEU A 49 -0.53 15.89 13.83
N GLY A 50 0.57 15.15 13.85
CA GLY A 50 1.94 15.67 13.91
C GLY A 50 2.48 15.78 15.34
N ASN A 51 3.78 16.11 15.48
CA ASN A 51 4.43 16.34 16.78
C ASN A 51 5.50 17.44 16.67
N PRO A 52 5.27 18.69 17.21
CA PRO A 52 3.99 19.12 17.83
C PRO A 52 2.83 19.06 16.84
N PRO A 53 1.58 18.97 17.30
CA PRO A 53 0.43 18.94 16.41
C PRO A 53 0.39 20.15 15.48
N PHE A 54 0.28 19.89 14.17
CA PHE A 54 0.16 20.93 13.13
C PHE A 54 -1.10 20.72 12.27
N ALA A 55 -1.81 19.61 12.46
CA ALA A 55 -3.08 19.31 11.83
C ALA A 55 -4.23 19.40 12.83
N THR A 56 -5.42 19.66 12.32
CA THR A 56 -6.71 19.50 13.01
C THR A 56 -7.51 18.43 12.29
N ARG A 57 -8.64 18.01 12.83
CA ARG A 57 -9.52 17.03 12.18
C ARG A 57 -9.99 17.52 10.80
N GLU A 58 -10.25 18.82 10.67
CA GLU A 58 -10.72 19.45 9.44
C GLU A 58 -9.62 19.63 8.40
N SER A 59 -8.37 19.88 8.84
CA SER A 59 -7.24 20.09 7.94
C SER A 59 -6.53 18.78 7.55
N LEU A 60 -6.65 17.71 8.35
CA LEU A 60 -5.93 16.46 8.18
C LEU A 60 -6.10 15.85 6.77
N PRO A 61 -7.31 15.73 6.18
CA PRO A 61 -7.44 15.12 4.86
C PRO A 61 -6.72 15.92 3.76
N LYS A 62 -6.67 17.23 3.88
CA LYS A 62 -5.92 18.08 2.93
C LYS A 62 -4.41 17.88 3.08
N ILE A 63 -3.93 17.79 4.31
CA ILE A 63 -2.50 17.52 4.61
C ILE A 63 -2.12 16.14 4.09
N ARG A 64 -2.90 15.09 4.42
CA ARG A 64 -2.63 13.73 3.97
C ARG A 64 -2.71 13.56 2.46
N LYS A 65 -3.54 14.34 1.78
CA LYS A 65 -3.55 14.39 0.32
C LYS A 65 -2.21 14.88 -0.25
N GLU A 66 -1.66 15.97 0.30
CA GLU A 66 -0.36 16.48 -0.13
C GLU A 66 0.78 15.52 0.23
N GLU A 67 0.70 14.88 1.39
CA GLU A 67 1.64 13.85 1.81
C GLU A 67 1.63 12.66 0.84
N LEU A 68 0.46 12.20 0.43
CA LEU A 68 0.27 11.13 -0.56
C LEU A 68 0.84 11.51 -1.93
N LEU A 69 0.62 12.76 -2.38
CA LEU A 69 1.21 13.26 -3.63
C LEU A 69 2.74 13.30 -3.54
N ASN A 70 3.30 13.70 -2.41
CA ASN A 70 4.74 13.72 -2.19
C ASN A 70 5.33 12.30 -2.15
N SER A 71 4.65 11.36 -1.49
CA SER A 71 5.02 9.94 -1.48
C SER A 71 5.00 9.35 -2.90
N ALA A 72 3.91 9.57 -3.65
CA ALA A 72 3.81 9.12 -5.03
C ALA A 72 4.95 9.65 -5.92
N LYS A 73 5.30 10.93 -5.74
CA LYS A 73 6.43 11.55 -6.44
C LYS A 73 7.77 10.91 -6.07
N ALA A 74 8.00 10.64 -4.78
CA ALA A 74 9.23 9.98 -4.30
C ALA A 74 9.37 8.56 -4.87
N LEU A 75 8.25 7.86 -5.05
CA LEU A 75 8.18 6.50 -5.58
C LEU A 75 8.15 6.44 -7.12
N GLY A 76 8.07 7.58 -7.81
CA GLY A 76 7.97 7.64 -9.27
C GLY A 76 6.62 7.17 -9.83
N ILE A 77 5.56 7.17 -9.02
CA ILE A 77 4.20 6.83 -9.44
C ILE A 77 3.66 7.96 -10.32
N GLN A 78 3.20 7.63 -11.52
CA GLN A 78 2.66 8.61 -12.47
C GLN A 78 1.13 8.61 -12.51
N ASP A 79 0.48 7.50 -12.16
CA ASP A 79 -0.97 7.36 -12.10
C ASP A 79 -1.40 7.09 -10.64
N LEU A 80 -1.72 8.17 -9.94
CA LEU A 80 -2.27 8.14 -8.58
C LEU A 80 -3.77 8.46 -8.62
N ARG A 81 -4.59 7.53 -8.16
CA ARG A 81 -6.05 7.63 -8.14
C ARG A 81 -6.55 7.72 -6.70
N MET A 82 -7.20 8.82 -6.36
CA MET A 82 -7.85 9.03 -5.08
C MET A 82 -9.34 8.80 -5.26
N LEU A 83 -9.88 7.69 -4.70
CA LEU A 83 -11.22 7.22 -5.03
C LEU A 83 -12.34 7.93 -4.28
N GLY A 84 -12.02 8.69 -3.21
CA GLY A 84 -12.97 9.55 -2.50
C GLY A 84 -13.89 8.82 -1.53
N TYR A 85 -13.58 7.59 -1.13
CA TYR A 85 -14.24 6.93 0.00
C TYR A 85 -13.85 7.61 1.31
N ARG A 86 -14.68 7.43 2.34
CA ARG A 86 -14.43 7.99 3.66
C ARG A 86 -13.67 7.00 4.54
N ASP A 87 -12.62 7.46 5.19
CA ASP A 87 -11.85 6.69 6.17
C ASP A 87 -12.73 6.16 7.30
N LYS A 88 -12.52 4.90 7.68
CA LYS A 88 -13.29 4.10 8.63
C LYS A 88 -14.74 3.82 8.22
N THR A 89 -15.05 3.91 6.95
CA THR A 89 -16.37 3.53 6.45
C THR A 89 -16.32 2.61 5.24
N VAL A 90 -15.13 2.26 4.74
CA VAL A 90 -15.00 1.35 3.60
C VAL A 90 -15.60 -0.03 3.90
N GLU A 91 -15.51 -0.48 5.16
CA GLU A 91 -16.10 -1.74 5.63
C GLU A 91 -17.64 -1.77 5.54
N PHE A 92 -18.28 -0.59 5.47
CA PHE A 92 -19.76 -0.47 5.37
C PHE A 92 -20.25 -0.24 3.94
N GLU A 93 -19.34 -0.14 2.98
CA GLU A 93 -19.72 -0.04 1.57
C GLU A 93 -20.33 -1.36 1.07
N ASP A 94 -21.18 -1.26 0.06
CA ASP A 94 -21.72 -2.44 -0.62
C ASP A 94 -20.57 -3.22 -1.28
N GLU A 95 -20.36 -4.46 -0.86
CA GLU A 95 -19.24 -5.30 -1.30
C GLU A 95 -19.20 -5.49 -2.82
N GLU A 96 -20.38 -5.64 -3.46
CA GLU A 96 -20.45 -5.83 -4.90
C GLU A 96 -20.12 -4.55 -5.66
N LYS A 97 -20.59 -3.39 -5.19
CA LYS A 97 -20.27 -2.08 -5.79
C LYS A 97 -18.79 -1.74 -5.61
N LEU A 98 -18.23 -2.03 -4.45
CA LEU A 98 -16.79 -1.80 -4.23
C LEU A 98 -15.96 -2.71 -5.14
N ALA A 99 -16.36 -3.97 -5.29
CA ALA A 99 -15.72 -4.89 -6.22
C ALA A 99 -15.89 -4.46 -7.70
N ASP A 100 -17.03 -3.87 -8.08
CA ASP A 100 -17.24 -3.33 -9.42
C ASP A 100 -16.29 -2.16 -9.72
N VAL A 101 -16.05 -1.29 -8.74
CA VAL A 101 -15.05 -0.21 -8.87
C VAL A 101 -13.65 -0.80 -9.08
N MET A 102 -13.28 -1.83 -8.30
CA MET A 102 -11.97 -2.49 -8.47
C MET A 102 -11.87 -3.17 -9.84
N ALA A 103 -12.93 -3.85 -10.29
CA ALA A 103 -12.98 -4.48 -11.61
C ALA A 103 -12.80 -3.44 -12.73
N GLY A 104 -13.47 -2.30 -12.65
CA GLY A 104 -13.31 -1.21 -13.63
C GLY A 104 -11.87 -0.69 -13.71
N ILE A 105 -11.18 -0.54 -12.57
CA ILE A 105 -9.78 -0.13 -12.54
C ILE A 105 -8.89 -1.23 -13.14
N ILE A 106 -9.12 -2.50 -12.79
CA ILE A 106 -8.36 -3.63 -13.30
C ILE A 106 -8.52 -3.75 -14.82
N ASP A 107 -9.74 -3.60 -15.34
CA ASP A 107 -10.02 -3.67 -16.78
C ASP A 107 -9.32 -2.54 -17.53
N GLU A 108 -9.38 -1.31 -17.01
CA GLU A 108 -8.74 -0.14 -17.62
C GLU A 108 -7.20 -0.25 -17.63
N VAL A 109 -6.60 -0.60 -16.47
CA VAL A 109 -5.15 -0.66 -16.28
C VAL A 109 -4.55 -1.91 -16.92
N ASN A 110 -5.32 -3.00 -16.99
CA ASN A 110 -4.89 -4.32 -17.46
C ASN A 110 -3.56 -4.76 -16.83
N PRO A 111 -3.46 -4.81 -15.48
CA PRO A 111 -2.22 -5.12 -14.79
C PRO A 111 -1.84 -6.59 -14.96
N SER A 112 -0.55 -6.91 -14.92
CA SER A 112 -0.07 -8.31 -14.76
C SER A 112 0.17 -8.68 -13.31
N LEU A 113 0.26 -7.66 -12.43
CA LEU A 113 0.40 -7.81 -10.98
C LEU A 113 -0.50 -6.81 -10.27
N VAL A 114 -1.26 -7.30 -9.29
CA VAL A 114 -2.01 -6.49 -8.34
C VAL A 114 -1.42 -6.69 -6.95
N ILE A 115 -1.30 -5.60 -6.18
CA ILE A 115 -0.82 -5.62 -4.80
C ILE A 115 -1.90 -4.98 -3.91
N THR A 116 -2.31 -5.68 -2.85
CA THR A 116 -3.28 -5.18 -1.87
C THR A 116 -3.07 -5.84 -0.51
N PHE A 117 -3.95 -5.62 0.46
CA PHE A 117 -3.94 -6.33 1.73
C PHE A 117 -4.54 -7.73 1.62
N TYR A 118 -4.03 -8.66 2.46
CA TYR A 118 -4.63 -9.98 2.59
C TYR A 118 -5.91 -9.87 3.44
N PRO A 119 -7.11 -10.16 2.89
CA PRO A 119 -8.36 -10.02 3.63
C PRO A 119 -8.35 -10.85 4.93
N GLY A 120 -8.74 -10.23 6.05
CA GLY A 120 -8.78 -10.87 7.36
C GLY A 120 -7.46 -10.85 8.14
N TYR A 121 -6.35 -10.39 7.53
CA TYR A 121 -5.02 -10.43 8.16
C TYR A 121 -4.31 -9.07 8.18
N SER A 122 -5.07 -7.97 8.16
CA SER A 122 -4.50 -6.63 8.00
C SER A 122 -4.93 -5.63 9.08
N VAL A 123 -5.43 -6.12 10.20
CA VAL A 123 -5.75 -5.45 11.49
C VAL A 123 -6.65 -4.21 11.44
N HIS A 124 -7.09 -3.76 10.28
CA HIS A 124 -7.99 -2.62 10.12
C HIS A 124 -9.16 -3.03 9.22
N PRO A 125 -10.43 -2.72 9.61
CA PRO A 125 -11.58 -3.12 8.80
C PRO A 125 -11.55 -2.61 7.35
N ASP A 126 -11.11 -1.36 7.13
CA ASP A 126 -10.97 -0.81 5.77
C ASP A 126 -9.90 -1.56 4.95
N HIS A 127 -8.81 -2.06 5.58
CA HIS A 127 -7.79 -2.88 4.90
C HIS A 127 -8.41 -4.19 4.41
N ASP A 128 -9.16 -4.85 5.29
CA ASP A 128 -9.79 -6.13 4.98
C ASP A 128 -10.86 -5.95 3.90
N ALA A 129 -11.70 -4.92 4.00
CA ALA A 129 -12.72 -4.62 2.99
C ALA A 129 -12.10 -4.30 1.63
N THR A 130 -11.03 -3.49 1.60
CA THR A 130 -10.30 -3.17 0.36
C THR A 130 -9.69 -4.42 -0.28
N GLY A 131 -9.00 -5.25 0.51
CA GLY A 131 -8.44 -6.50 0.04
C GLY A 131 -9.51 -7.45 -0.48
N ALA A 132 -10.63 -7.60 0.25
CA ALA A 132 -11.75 -8.45 -0.16
C ALA A 132 -12.39 -7.99 -1.48
N ALA A 133 -12.54 -6.68 -1.69
CA ALA A 133 -13.06 -6.13 -2.94
C ALA A 133 -12.15 -6.44 -4.13
N VAL A 134 -10.84 -6.31 -3.98
CA VAL A 134 -9.86 -6.67 -5.02
C VAL A 134 -9.90 -8.17 -5.31
N VAL A 135 -9.92 -9.02 -4.27
CA VAL A 135 -10.04 -10.47 -4.42
C VAL A 135 -11.32 -10.85 -5.16
N ARG A 136 -12.45 -10.26 -4.78
CA ARG A 136 -13.75 -10.49 -5.43
C ARG A 136 -13.73 -10.07 -6.90
N ALA A 137 -13.17 -8.90 -7.21
CA ALA A 137 -13.05 -8.41 -8.58
C ALA A 137 -12.23 -9.37 -9.46
N ILE A 138 -11.04 -9.77 -9.00
CA ILE A 138 -10.18 -10.72 -9.74
C ILE A 138 -10.82 -12.11 -9.80
N GLY A 139 -11.50 -12.54 -8.74
CA GLY A 139 -12.18 -13.84 -8.68
C GLY A 139 -13.26 -14.02 -9.76
N ARG A 140 -13.89 -12.93 -10.21
CA ARG A 140 -14.90 -12.93 -11.30
C ARG A 140 -14.28 -13.10 -12.70
N MET A 141 -12.96 -12.89 -12.84
CA MET A 141 -12.27 -13.04 -14.12
C MET A 141 -12.05 -14.52 -14.46
N PRO A 142 -12.03 -14.89 -15.75
CA PRO A 142 -11.53 -16.21 -16.18
C PRO A 142 -10.13 -16.47 -15.61
N ALA A 143 -9.87 -17.68 -15.14
CA ALA A 143 -8.64 -18.03 -14.44
C ALA A 143 -7.36 -17.66 -15.20
N GLU A 144 -7.40 -17.86 -16.52
CA GLU A 144 -6.27 -17.61 -17.43
C GLU A 144 -6.02 -16.11 -17.70
N GLN A 145 -6.97 -15.23 -17.31
CA GLN A 145 -6.86 -13.77 -17.48
C GLN A 145 -6.52 -13.05 -16.17
N ARG A 146 -6.53 -13.77 -15.05
CA ARG A 146 -6.27 -13.19 -13.74
C ARG A 146 -4.84 -12.66 -13.63
N PRO A 147 -4.64 -11.43 -13.17
CA PRO A 147 -3.32 -10.96 -12.79
C PRO A 147 -2.79 -11.76 -11.58
N LYS A 148 -1.47 -11.77 -11.39
CA LYS A 148 -0.89 -12.21 -10.12
C LYS A 148 -1.43 -11.31 -9.02
N LEU A 149 -1.78 -11.89 -7.87
CA LEU A 149 -2.23 -11.12 -6.70
C LEU A 149 -1.29 -11.37 -5.53
N HIS A 150 -0.53 -10.33 -5.16
CA HIS A 150 0.36 -10.34 -4.01
C HIS A 150 -0.29 -9.56 -2.87
N CYS A 151 -0.45 -10.20 -1.74
CA CYS A 151 -1.11 -9.63 -0.58
C CYS A 151 -0.13 -9.35 0.55
N VAL A 152 -0.31 -8.22 1.23
CA VAL A 152 0.38 -7.87 2.47
C VAL A 152 -0.46 -8.30 3.65
N ALA A 153 0.14 -9.00 4.62
CA ALA A 153 -0.47 -9.40 5.87
C ALA A 153 0.44 -9.05 7.05
N PHE A 154 -0.14 -8.58 8.15
CA PHE A 154 0.62 -8.17 9.34
C PHE A 154 -0.16 -8.33 10.64
N SER A 155 -1.28 -9.05 10.64
CA SER A 155 -1.95 -9.46 11.87
C SER A 155 -1.06 -10.43 12.68
N ASN A 156 -1.24 -10.48 13.99
CA ASN A 156 -0.41 -11.30 14.87
C ASN A 156 -0.49 -12.80 14.55
N ASN A 157 -1.60 -13.26 13.97
CA ASN A 157 -1.86 -14.65 13.63
C ASN A 157 -1.55 -15.00 12.15
N CYS A 158 -1.14 -14.02 11.31
CA CYS A 158 -0.99 -14.26 9.87
C CYS A 158 0.03 -15.37 9.55
N ILE A 159 1.11 -15.48 10.31
CA ILE A 159 2.12 -16.54 10.10
C ILE A 159 1.56 -17.91 10.47
N ASP A 160 0.79 -18.00 11.57
CA ASP A 160 0.25 -19.27 12.06
C ASP A 160 -0.85 -19.80 11.11
N GLU A 161 -1.63 -18.92 10.51
CA GLU A 161 -2.77 -19.28 9.66
C GLU A 161 -2.43 -19.33 8.17
N LEU A 162 -1.64 -18.38 7.66
CA LEU A 162 -1.24 -18.32 6.24
C LEU A 162 0.08 -19.04 5.95
N GLY A 163 0.86 -19.37 6.99
CA GLY A 163 2.26 -19.80 6.84
C GLY A 163 3.20 -18.62 6.58
N GLN A 164 4.46 -18.96 6.30
CA GLN A 164 5.45 -17.94 5.96
C GLN A 164 5.10 -17.27 4.62
N PRO A 165 5.48 -15.98 4.45
CA PRO A 165 5.32 -15.33 3.15
C PRO A 165 6.08 -16.12 2.07
N ASP A 166 5.39 -16.41 0.98
CA ASP A 166 5.98 -17.14 -0.16
C ASP A 166 6.82 -16.23 -1.07
N ILE A 167 6.71 -14.91 -0.88
CA ILE A 167 7.50 -13.92 -1.61
C ILE A 167 8.19 -12.99 -0.62
N ILE A 168 9.52 -12.95 -0.69
CA ILE A 168 10.34 -11.93 0.00
C ILE A 168 11.12 -11.19 -1.08
N LYS A 169 10.84 -9.90 -1.23
CA LYS A 169 11.54 -9.05 -2.21
C LYS A 169 12.66 -8.28 -1.52
N ASP A 170 13.87 -8.43 -2.02
CA ASP A 170 14.97 -7.53 -1.72
C ASP A 170 14.76 -6.22 -2.48
N VAL A 171 14.53 -5.16 -1.72
CA VAL A 171 14.29 -3.81 -2.21
C VAL A 171 15.40 -2.85 -1.74
N SER A 172 16.56 -3.37 -1.36
CA SER A 172 17.71 -2.57 -0.89
C SER A 172 18.14 -1.50 -1.89
N GLY A 173 18.00 -1.77 -3.20
CA GLY A 173 18.26 -0.81 -4.27
C GLY A 173 17.24 0.35 -4.37
N ALA A 174 16.18 0.33 -3.55
CA ALA A 174 15.15 1.36 -3.46
C ALA A 174 14.98 1.89 -2.01
N ALA A 175 16.00 1.70 -1.17
CA ALA A 175 15.94 2.08 0.24
C ALA A 175 15.74 3.59 0.44
N GLU A 176 16.36 4.42 -0.39
CA GLU A 176 16.24 5.87 -0.33
C GLU A 176 14.81 6.33 -0.67
N GLU A 177 14.21 5.76 -1.71
CA GLU A 177 12.83 6.05 -2.11
C GLU A 177 11.85 5.60 -1.03
N LYS A 178 12.07 4.43 -0.41
CA LYS A 178 11.25 3.93 0.70
C LYS A 178 11.30 4.87 1.90
N ILE A 179 12.49 5.32 2.30
CA ILE A 179 12.66 6.28 3.38
C ILE A 179 12.00 7.61 3.04
N ALA A 180 12.14 8.08 1.79
CA ALA A 180 11.51 9.32 1.33
C ALA A 180 9.98 9.23 1.35
N ALA A 181 9.39 8.10 0.94
CA ALA A 181 7.96 7.86 1.02
C ALA A 181 7.43 7.87 2.46
N ILE A 182 8.13 7.18 3.39
CA ILE A 182 7.80 7.20 4.82
C ILE A 182 7.84 8.62 5.37
N LYS A 183 8.87 9.40 5.04
CA LYS A 183 9.03 10.80 5.47
C LYS A 183 7.97 11.73 4.88
N ALA A 184 7.44 11.41 3.70
CA ALA A 184 6.40 12.21 3.07
C ALA A 184 5.10 12.25 3.90
N HIS A 185 4.78 11.18 4.64
CA HIS A 185 3.60 11.08 5.50
C HIS A 185 3.82 11.65 6.91
N LEU A 186 4.35 12.87 6.99
CA LEU A 186 4.82 13.49 8.21
C LEU A 186 3.76 13.50 9.33
N SER A 187 2.49 13.79 9.00
CA SER A 187 1.41 13.83 10.00
C SER A 187 1.25 12.49 10.72
N GLN A 188 1.55 11.37 10.06
CA GLN A 188 1.36 10.02 10.60
C GLN A 188 2.65 9.39 11.12
N THR A 189 3.79 9.70 10.51
CA THR A 189 5.06 9.00 10.76
C THR A 189 5.96 9.67 11.79
N GLN A 190 5.79 10.97 12.03
CA GLN A 190 6.69 11.79 12.82
C GLN A 190 6.97 11.25 14.24
N ILE A 191 5.99 10.60 14.86
CA ILE A 191 6.16 10.01 16.20
C ILE A 191 6.83 8.63 16.12
N MET A 192 6.33 7.76 15.24
CA MET A 192 6.77 6.37 15.18
C MET A 192 8.08 6.18 14.41
N HIS A 193 8.33 7.03 13.44
CA HIS A 193 9.44 6.89 12.48
C HIS A 193 10.41 8.08 12.51
N ALA A 194 10.35 8.93 13.55
CA ALA A 194 11.24 10.10 13.71
C ALA A 194 12.72 9.81 13.47
N ASN A 195 13.18 8.63 13.87
CA ASN A 195 14.59 8.23 13.82
C ASN A 195 14.86 7.11 12.80
N THR A 196 13.92 6.83 11.88
CA THR A 196 14.10 5.71 10.93
C THR A 196 15.32 5.91 10.04
N GLU A 197 15.48 7.10 9.47
CA GLU A 197 16.63 7.42 8.62
C GLU A 197 17.96 7.42 9.39
N GLU A 198 17.98 7.99 10.59
CA GLU A 198 19.17 7.97 11.46
C GLU A 198 19.59 6.55 11.82
N LYS A 199 18.64 5.72 12.23
CA LYS A 199 18.87 4.29 12.53
C LYS A 199 19.32 3.51 11.30
N TYR A 200 18.75 3.81 10.15
CA TYR A 200 19.17 3.20 8.88
C TYR A 200 20.63 3.57 8.57
N ASN A 201 20.98 4.86 8.65
CA ASN A 201 22.32 5.35 8.40
C ASN A 201 23.35 4.80 9.41
N SER A 202 22.94 4.56 10.66
CA SER A 202 23.77 3.89 11.68
C SER A 202 23.81 2.37 11.56
N LYS A 203 23.15 1.80 10.53
CA LYS A 203 23.07 0.36 10.24
C LYS A 203 22.42 -0.47 11.35
N ASP A 204 21.35 0.08 11.98
CA ASP A 204 20.54 -0.71 12.89
C ASP A 204 20.01 -1.95 12.15
N PRO A 205 20.31 -3.18 12.64
CA PRO A 205 19.97 -4.39 11.89
C PRO A 205 18.47 -4.58 11.63
N LYS A 206 17.62 -4.18 12.59
CA LYS A 206 16.18 -4.33 12.47
C LYS A 206 15.61 -3.36 11.44
N ILE A 207 16.06 -2.10 11.51
CA ILE A 207 15.61 -1.08 10.56
C ILE A 207 16.14 -1.38 9.16
N THR A 208 17.41 -1.78 9.04
CA THR A 208 18.00 -2.18 7.76
C THR A 208 17.24 -3.35 7.15
N ALA A 209 16.96 -4.39 7.92
CA ALA A 209 16.18 -5.53 7.44
C ALA A 209 14.76 -5.15 6.99
N TRP A 210 14.10 -4.25 7.74
CA TRP A 210 12.76 -3.77 7.38
C TRP A 210 12.77 -2.87 6.13
N ILE A 211 13.75 -2.00 5.99
CA ILE A 211 13.89 -1.15 4.79
C ILE A 211 14.22 -1.99 3.55
N HIS A 212 15.07 -3.01 3.70
CA HIS A 212 15.56 -3.80 2.57
C HIS A 212 14.62 -4.92 2.12
N ASN A 213 13.63 -5.33 2.94
CA ASN A 213 12.80 -6.47 2.60
C ASN A 213 11.32 -6.14 2.68
N GLU A 214 10.59 -6.60 1.68
CA GLU A 214 9.13 -6.56 1.64
C GLU A 214 8.58 -7.96 1.42
N ARG A 215 7.49 -8.29 2.12
CA ARG A 215 6.96 -9.63 2.25
C ARG A 215 5.55 -9.68 1.70
N PHE A 216 5.27 -10.73 0.91
CA PHE A 216 3.95 -10.94 0.33
C PHE A 216 3.55 -12.41 0.41
N TRP A 217 2.25 -12.62 0.37
CA TRP A 217 1.61 -13.90 0.17
C TRP A 217 0.90 -13.87 -1.18
N THR A 218 1.13 -14.87 -2.02
CA THR A 218 0.36 -15.03 -3.25
C THR A 218 -1.05 -15.48 -2.89
N TYR A 219 -2.05 -14.69 -3.28
CA TYR A 219 -3.44 -15.10 -3.09
C TYR A 219 -3.79 -16.23 -4.05
N LYS A 220 -4.41 -17.30 -3.52
CA LYS A 220 -4.85 -18.48 -4.27
C LYS A 220 -6.37 -18.46 -4.39
N PHE A 221 -6.86 -18.40 -5.62
CA PHE A 221 -8.28 -18.42 -5.95
C PHE A 221 -8.83 -19.85 -6.00
#